data_8def195ea8292a2037e30470e75938f3
#
_entry.id   8def195ea8292a2037e30470e75938f3
#
_cell.length_a   1.000
_cell.length_b   1.000
_cell.length_c   1.000
_cell.angle_alpha   90.00
_cell.angle_beta   90.00
_cell.angle_gamma   90.00
#
_symmetry.space_group_name_H-M   'P 1'
#
loop_
_entity.id
_entity.type
_entity.pdbx_description
1 polymer ?
#
loop_
_entity_poly.entity_id
_entity_poly.type
_entity_poly.pdbx_seq_one_letter_code
_entity_poly.pdbx_strand_id
1 'polypeptide(L)'
;MNKAVDRQTINQVLPHYDCLADESTVNPLGNGLINATFLVKSPQHSFVLQRINEHVFKQPEYVINNAELINQHLIAKQQSGNYSLTPIWQLPSDKNLPFALVENGYWRAIQFIPSCFTVESVDSPEQAKQVAESFGEFTAALTDFPAEKLEEVIP
;
A
#
# COMPACT_ATOMS: atom_id res chain seq x y z
N MET A 1 -17.06 -0.85 -12.76
CA MET A 1 -17.25 -1.94 -11.78
C MET A 1 -15.94 -2.68 -11.64
N ASN A 2 -15.41 -2.75 -10.43
CA ASN A 2 -14.21 -3.53 -10.15
C ASN A 2 -14.55 -5.01 -10.41
N LYS A 3 -13.86 -5.65 -11.37
CA LYS A 3 -14.08 -7.07 -11.66
C LYS A 3 -13.69 -7.84 -10.40
N ALA A 4 -14.58 -8.66 -9.87
CA ALA A 4 -14.24 -9.48 -8.72
C ALA A 4 -12.98 -10.29 -9.07
N VAL A 5 -11.94 -10.13 -8.26
CA VAL A 5 -10.69 -10.88 -8.44
C VAL A 5 -10.94 -12.30 -7.98
N ASP A 6 -10.74 -13.26 -8.87
CA ASP A 6 -10.89 -14.68 -8.56
C ASP A 6 -9.64 -15.22 -7.83
N ARG A 7 -9.82 -16.35 -7.17
CA ARG A 7 -8.74 -17.02 -6.43
C ARG A 7 -7.62 -17.52 -7.35
N GLN A 8 -7.94 -17.86 -8.59
CA GLN A 8 -6.96 -18.33 -9.56
C GLN A 8 -5.95 -17.24 -9.91
N THR A 9 -6.44 -16.02 -10.19
CA THR A 9 -5.57 -14.87 -10.43
C THR A 9 -4.68 -14.57 -9.22
N ILE A 10 -5.23 -14.59 -8.00
CA ILE A 10 -4.44 -14.37 -6.78
C ILE A 10 -3.32 -15.43 -6.67
N ASN A 11 -3.61 -16.70 -6.92
CA ASN A 11 -2.62 -17.78 -6.85
C ASN A 11 -1.48 -17.60 -7.86
N GLN A 12 -1.71 -16.90 -8.98
CA GLN A 12 -0.66 -16.54 -9.94
C GLN A 12 0.20 -15.36 -9.46
N VAL A 13 -0.35 -14.49 -8.62
CA VAL A 13 0.35 -13.31 -8.09
C VAL A 13 1.27 -13.67 -6.92
N LEU A 14 0.84 -14.56 -6.04
CA LEU A 14 1.53 -14.87 -4.78
C LEU A 14 3.01 -15.27 -4.97
N PRO A 15 3.40 -16.09 -5.97
CA PRO A 15 4.80 -16.46 -6.19
C PRO A 15 5.72 -15.27 -6.47
N HIS A 16 5.20 -14.17 -7.02
CA HIS A 16 5.98 -12.95 -7.24
C HIS A 16 6.40 -12.24 -5.94
N TYR A 17 5.83 -12.64 -4.82
CA TYR A 17 6.12 -12.09 -3.50
C TYR A 17 6.59 -13.17 -2.52
N ASP A 18 7.24 -14.20 -3.05
CA ASP A 18 7.84 -15.31 -2.28
C ASP A 18 6.83 -16.01 -1.35
N CYS A 19 5.63 -16.21 -1.88
CA CYS A 19 4.50 -16.74 -1.14
C CYS A 19 3.82 -17.87 -1.91
N LEU A 20 3.69 -19.04 -1.28
CA LEU A 20 3.04 -20.19 -1.89
C LEU A 20 1.54 -20.20 -1.59
N ALA A 21 0.74 -20.43 -2.63
CA ALA A 21 -0.72 -20.40 -2.55
C ALA A 21 -1.29 -21.44 -1.58
N ASP A 22 -0.70 -22.63 -1.54
CA ASP A 22 -1.16 -23.75 -0.70
C ASP A 22 -0.80 -23.60 0.77
N GLU A 23 0.17 -22.74 1.08
CA GLU A 23 0.63 -22.45 2.44
C GLU A 23 0.07 -21.14 2.99
N SER A 24 -0.72 -20.43 2.21
CA SER A 24 -1.21 -19.10 2.56
C SER A 24 -2.71 -18.99 2.63
N THR A 25 -3.18 -18.11 3.51
CA THR A 25 -4.56 -17.65 3.54
C THR A 25 -4.66 -16.25 2.93
N VAL A 26 -5.68 -16.03 2.12
CA VAL A 26 -5.95 -14.74 1.49
C VAL A 26 -7.39 -14.34 1.77
N ASN A 27 -7.57 -13.23 2.46
CA ASN A 27 -8.89 -12.72 2.82
C ASN A 27 -9.03 -11.28 2.33
N PRO A 28 -10.20 -10.85 1.85
CA PRO A 28 -10.46 -9.44 1.56
C PRO A 28 -10.14 -8.58 2.78
N LEU A 29 -9.55 -7.41 2.56
CA LEU A 29 -9.18 -6.47 3.61
C LEU A 29 -9.81 -5.10 3.35
N GLY A 30 -10.59 -4.62 4.34
CA GLY A 30 -11.22 -3.31 4.31
C GLY A 30 -12.40 -3.19 3.34
N ASN A 31 -12.99 -2.02 3.30
CA ASN A 31 -14.15 -1.67 2.47
C ASN A 31 -13.76 -0.77 1.28
N GLY A 32 -12.52 -0.92 0.77
CA GLY A 32 -12.01 -0.10 -0.32
C GLY A 32 -12.89 -0.16 -1.57
N LEU A 33 -13.36 0.98 -2.02
CA LEU A 33 -14.28 1.09 -3.17
C LEU A 33 -13.55 1.07 -4.52
N ILE A 34 -12.25 1.39 -4.52
CA ILE A 34 -11.47 1.59 -5.75
C ILE A 34 -10.62 0.36 -6.06
N ASN A 35 -9.70 0.02 -5.18
CA ASN A 35 -8.75 -1.07 -5.38
C ASN A 35 -9.22 -2.37 -4.70
N ALA A 36 -8.96 -3.52 -5.32
CA ALA A 36 -9.14 -4.81 -4.65
C ALA A 36 -7.98 -5.05 -3.69
N THR A 37 -8.29 -5.22 -2.41
CA THR A 37 -7.28 -5.32 -1.35
C THR A 37 -7.48 -6.59 -0.53
N PHE A 38 -6.39 -7.30 -0.24
CA PHE A 38 -6.40 -8.58 0.44
C PHE A 38 -5.32 -8.64 1.52
N LEU A 39 -5.62 -9.25 2.65
CA LEU A 39 -4.62 -9.66 3.62
C LEU A 39 -4.13 -11.06 3.25
N VAL A 40 -2.86 -11.18 2.98
CA VAL A 40 -2.16 -12.45 2.78
C VAL A 40 -1.41 -12.81 4.05
N LYS A 41 -1.63 -14.02 4.55
CA LYS A 41 -0.87 -14.58 5.68
C LYS A 41 -0.22 -15.88 5.23
N SER A 42 1.08 -15.96 5.32
CA SER A 42 1.89 -17.15 5.07
C SER A 42 2.71 -17.51 6.32
N PRO A 43 3.33 -18.70 6.37
CA PRO A 43 4.21 -19.08 7.49
C PRO A 43 5.40 -18.12 7.66
N GLN A 44 5.88 -17.54 6.57
CA GLN A 44 7.08 -16.70 6.56
C GLN A 44 6.76 -15.25 6.92
N HIS A 45 5.67 -14.69 6.38
CA HIS A 45 5.31 -13.29 6.57
C HIS A 45 3.83 -13.02 6.25
N SER A 46 3.36 -11.85 6.66
CA SER A 46 2.04 -11.34 6.29
C SER A 46 2.20 -10.01 5.56
N PHE A 47 1.40 -9.80 4.52
CA PHE A 47 1.41 -8.56 3.75
C PHE A 47 0.02 -8.24 3.20
N VAL A 48 -0.16 -7.01 2.77
CA VAL A 48 -1.38 -6.57 2.09
C VAL A 48 -1.13 -6.60 0.59
N LEU A 49 -1.87 -7.44 -0.12
CA LEU A 49 -1.85 -7.53 -1.57
C LEU A 49 -2.94 -6.63 -2.15
N GLN A 50 -2.59 -5.80 -3.12
CA GLN A 50 -3.54 -4.86 -3.72
C GLN A 50 -3.43 -4.87 -5.24
N ARG A 51 -4.59 -5.04 -5.91
CA ARG A 51 -4.71 -4.79 -7.35
C ARG A 51 -5.13 -3.35 -7.59
N ILE A 52 -4.35 -2.61 -8.35
CA ILE A 52 -4.68 -1.23 -8.74
C ILE A 52 -5.79 -1.24 -9.79
N ASN A 53 -6.77 -0.39 -9.61
CA ASN A 53 -7.92 -0.28 -10.53
C ASN A 53 -7.56 0.60 -11.73
N GLU A 54 -7.29 -0.04 -12.87
CA GLU A 54 -6.90 0.59 -14.13
C GLU A 54 -8.04 1.37 -14.81
N HIS A 55 -9.28 1.18 -14.36
CA HIS A 55 -10.40 2.02 -14.83
C HIS A 55 -10.36 3.41 -14.18
N VAL A 56 -9.87 3.48 -12.95
CA VAL A 56 -9.71 4.72 -12.19
C VAL A 56 -8.33 5.34 -12.47
N PHE A 57 -7.27 4.54 -12.32
CA PHE A 57 -5.89 5.00 -12.53
C PHE A 57 -5.39 4.51 -13.89
N LYS A 58 -5.27 5.42 -14.84
CA LYS A 58 -4.87 5.06 -16.22
C LYS A 58 -3.40 4.67 -16.35
N GLN A 59 -2.56 5.14 -15.44
CA GLN A 59 -1.16 4.77 -15.30
C GLN A 59 -0.93 4.17 -13.88
N PRO A 60 -1.28 2.90 -13.66
CA PRO A 60 -1.17 2.27 -12.35
C PRO A 60 0.25 2.28 -11.79
N GLU A 61 1.26 2.17 -12.66
CA GLU A 61 2.67 2.28 -12.31
C GLU A 61 3.03 3.62 -11.66
N TYR A 62 2.42 4.72 -12.09
CA TYR A 62 2.67 6.04 -11.50
C TYR A 62 2.18 6.10 -10.05
N VAL A 63 1.01 5.51 -9.76
CA VAL A 63 0.50 5.41 -8.37
C VAL A 63 1.49 4.66 -7.48
N ILE A 64 2.04 3.57 -8.01
CA ILE A 64 2.94 2.69 -7.26
C ILE A 64 4.31 3.36 -7.08
N ASN A 65 4.86 3.94 -8.14
CA ASN A 65 6.16 4.63 -8.10
C ASN A 65 6.12 5.88 -7.22
N ASN A 66 5.05 6.68 -7.29
CA ASN A 66 4.87 7.83 -6.41
C ASN A 66 4.83 7.42 -4.93
N ALA A 67 4.11 6.33 -4.61
CA ALA A 67 4.08 5.81 -3.25
C ALA A 67 5.48 5.36 -2.80
N GLU A 68 6.27 4.74 -3.66
CA GLU A 68 7.63 4.32 -3.36
C GLU A 68 8.55 5.52 -3.09
N LEU A 69 8.50 6.56 -3.92
CA LEU A 69 9.29 7.78 -3.74
C LEU A 69 8.98 8.49 -2.42
N ILE A 70 7.69 8.62 -2.09
CA ILE A 70 7.24 9.21 -0.82
C ILE A 70 7.70 8.36 0.36
N ASN A 71 7.56 7.04 0.28
CA ASN A 71 7.98 6.15 1.36
C ASN A 71 9.49 6.22 1.62
N GLN A 72 10.31 6.21 0.58
CA GLN A 72 11.77 6.36 0.71
C GLN A 72 12.14 7.67 1.42
N HIS A 73 11.47 8.76 1.08
CA HIS A 73 11.67 10.05 1.74
C HIS A 73 11.28 9.98 3.23
N LEU A 74 10.11 9.42 3.55
CA LEU A 74 9.63 9.30 4.93
C LEU A 74 10.53 8.38 5.77
N ILE A 75 11.06 7.31 5.20
CA ILE A 75 12.02 6.42 5.86
C ILE A 75 13.30 7.21 6.19
N ALA A 76 13.82 8.01 5.26
CA ALA A 76 14.99 8.84 5.52
C ALA A 76 14.73 9.89 6.62
N LYS A 77 13.52 10.49 6.64
CA LYS A 77 13.09 11.39 7.72
C LYS A 77 13.00 10.69 9.06
N GLN A 78 12.47 9.47 9.10
CA GLN A 78 12.40 8.67 10.33
C GLN A 78 13.79 8.33 10.85
N GLN A 79 14.71 7.90 9.99
CA GLN A 79 16.08 7.59 10.35
C GLN A 79 16.86 8.81 10.90
N SER A 80 16.53 10.01 10.42
CA SER A 80 17.10 11.26 10.92
C SER A 80 16.38 11.83 12.16
N GLY A 81 15.35 11.15 12.67
CA GLY A 81 14.57 11.59 13.84
C GLY A 81 13.58 12.72 13.56
N ASN A 82 13.28 13.00 12.30
CA ASN A 82 12.36 14.06 11.86
C ASN A 82 10.97 13.56 11.45
N TYR A 83 10.66 12.28 11.72
CA TYR A 83 9.37 11.66 11.48
C TYR A 83 9.15 10.52 12.45
N SER A 84 8.05 10.53 13.20
CA SER A 84 7.80 9.53 14.25
C SER A 84 6.81 8.44 13.82
N LEU A 85 6.01 8.71 12.80
CA LEU A 85 5.03 7.73 12.30
C LEU A 85 5.73 6.61 11.52
N THR A 86 5.08 5.48 11.40
CA THR A 86 5.60 4.33 10.65
C THR A 86 5.35 4.48 9.15
N PRO A 87 6.38 4.66 8.31
CA PRO A 87 6.22 4.59 6.87
C PRO A 87 5.76 3.20 6.45
N ILE A 88 4.87 3.11 5.47
CA ILE A 88 4.36 1.84 4.95
C ILE A 88 5.06 1.55 3.63
N TRP A 89 6.06 0.67 3.64
CA TRP A 89 6.81 0.35 2.43
C TRP A 89 6.13 -0.69 1.55
N GLN A 90 6.49 -0.68 0.28
CA GLN A 90 6.12 -1.70 -0.69
C GLN A 90 7.15 -2.84 -0.67
N LEU A 91 6.67 -4.08 -0.75
CA LEU A 91 7.52 -5.25 -0.90
C LEU A 91 7.90 -5.38 -2.38
N PRO A 92 9.18 -5.58 -2.69
CA PRO A 92 9.58 -5.82 -4.07
C PRO A 92 9.06 -7.17 -4.55
N SER A 93 8.72 -7.25 -5.84
CA SER A 93 8.43 -8.52 -6.51
C SER A 93 9.71 -9.31 -6.78
N ASP A 94 9.57 -10.56 -7.26
CA ASP A 94 10.65 -11.42 -7.72
C ASP A 94 11.57 -10.78 -8.78
N LYS A 95 11.06 -9.80 -9.50
CA LYS A 95 11.82 -8.99 -10.48
C LYS A 95 12.44 -7.72 -9.88
N ASN A 96 12.41 -7.58 -8.58
CA ASN A 96 12.85 -6.38 -7.86
C ASN A 96 12.15 -5.09 -8.31
N LEU A 97 10.89 -5.21 -8.72
CA LEU A 97 10.01 -4.08 -9.04
C LEU A 97 9.01 -3.86 -7.89
N PRO A 98 8.49 -2.64 -7.69
CA PRO A 98 7.49 -2.37 -6.66
C PRO A 98 6.10 -2.94 -6.99
N PHE A 99 5.98 -3.71 -8.07
CA PHE A 99 4.76 -4.39 -8.49
C PHE A 99 5.05 -5.68 -9.25
N ALA A 100 4.03 -6.53 -9.37
CA ALA A 100 3.97 -7.64 -10.31
C ALA A 100 2.89 -7.36 -11.35
N LEU A 101 3.13 -7.78 -12.60
CA LEU A 101 2.16 -7.68 -13.69
C LEU A 101 1.63 -9.09 -13.98
N VAL A 102 0.36 -9.34 -13.65
CA VAL A 102 -0.31 -10.63 -13.84
C VAL A 102 -1.64 -10.40 -14.54
N GLU A 103 -1.89 -11.13 -15.63
CA GLU A 103 -3.10 -11.00 -16.47
C GLU A 103 -3.39 -9.55 -16.87
N ASN A 104 -2.35 -8.80 -17.23
CA ASN A 104 -2.39 -7.37 -17.55
C ASN A 104 -2.89 -6.47 -16.37
N GLY A 105 -2.89 -6.98 -15.15
CA GLY A 105 -3.25 -6.21 -13.95
C GLY A 105 -2.02 -5.89 -13.11
N TYR A 106 -1.97 -4.67 -12.59
CA TYR A 106 -0.90 -4.21 -11.70
C TYR A 106 -1.20 -4.60 -10.26
N TRP A 107 -0.30 -5.38 -9.67
CA TRP A 107 -0.39 -5.87 -8.31
C TRP A 107 0.79 -5.36 -7.50
N ARG A 108 0.51 -4.80 -6.32
CA ARG A 108 1.55 -4.45 -5.36
C ARG A 108 1.33 -5.17 -4.04
N ALA A 109 2.41 -5.48 -3.36
CA ALA A 109 2.39 -5.91 -1.97
C ALA A 109 2.91 -4.78 -1.09
N ILE A 110 2.23 -4.52 0.02
CA ILE A 110 2.62 -3.51 1.00
C ILE A 110 2.69 -4.15 2.38
N GLN A 111 3.52 -3.60 3.22
CA GLN A 111 3.70 -4.05 4.59
C GLN A 111 2.35 -4.16 5.31
N PHE A 112 2.14 -5.27 5.99
CA PHE A 112 1.06 -5.42 6.96
C PHE A 112 1.52 -4.95 8.34
N ILE A 113 0.77 -4.03 8.94
CA ILE A 113 1.01 -3.55 10.30
C ILE A 113 0.05 -4.32 11.21
N PRO A 114 0.56 -5.20 12.09
CA PRO A 114 -0.30 -5.95 13.01
C PRO A 114 -0.84 -5.03 14.11
N SER A 115 -1.91 -5.49 14.76
CA SER A 115 -2.51 -4.82 15.93
C SER A 115 -2.97 -3.38 15.67
N CYS A 116 -3.28 -3.03 14.41
CA CYS A 116 -3.94 -1.79 14.05
C CYS A 116 -5.43 -2.01 13.79
N PHE A 117 -6.20 -0.96 13.94
CA PHE A 117 -7.62 -0.94 13.61
C PHE A 117 -7.97 0.35 12.85
N THR A 118 -9.02 0.28 12.06
CA THR A 118 -9.54 1.44 11.33
C THR A 118 -10.77 1.98 12.02
N VAL A 119 -10.89 3.29 12.13
CA VAL A 119 -12.10 3.98 12.57
C VAL A 119 -12.75 4.67 11.37
N GLU A 120 -14.07 4.61 11.27
CA GLU A 120 -14.84 5.26 10.19
C GLU A 120 -15.28 6.68 10.58
N SER A 121 -15.33 6.97 11.88
CA SER A 121 -15.68 8.27 12.43
C SER A 121 -14.74 8.66 13.55
N VAL A 122 -14.63 9.96 13.81
CA VAL A 122 -13.91 10.50 14.95
C VAL A 122 -14.91 10.76 16.07
N ASP A 123 -14.81 10.01 17.16
CA ASP A 123 -15.82 9.99 18.21
C ASP A 123 -15.41 10.81 19.45
N SER A 124 -14.20 11.37 19.49
CA SER A 124 -13.75 12.21 20.61
C SER A 124 -12.80 13.32 20.17
N PRO A 125 -12.70 14.41 20.95
CA PRO A 125 -11.72 15.49 20.72
C PRO A 125 -10.27 14.97 20.73
N GLU A 126 -9.96 13.98 21.54
CA GLU A 126 -8.64 13.35 21.63
C GLU A 126 -8.27 12.61 20.35
N GLN A 127 -9.22 11.86 19.76
CA GLN A 127 -9.02 11.23 18.45
C GLN A 127 -8.86 12.28 17.34
N ALA A 128 -9.67 13.35 17.36
CA ALA A 128 -9.53 14.45 16.41
C ALA A 128 -8.14 15.08 16.48
N LYS A 129 -7.63 15.28 17.69
CA LYS A 129 -6.30 15.82 17.93
C LYS A 129 -5.22 14.87 17.36
N GLN A 130 -5.30 13.57 17.67
CA GLN A 130 -4.34 12.57 17.16
C GLN A 130 -4.32 12.53 15.63
N VAL A 131 -5.47 12.55 14.98
CA VAL A 131 -5.56 12.60 13.51
C VAL A 131 -4.91 13.87 12.97
N ALA A 132 -5.23 15.04 13.55
CA ALA A 132 -4.67 16.32 13.12
C ALA A 132 -3.14 16.38 13.32
N GLU A 133 -2.63 15.88 14.44
CA GLU A 133 -1.18 15.80 14.71
C GLU A 133 -0.48 14.89 13.72
N SER A 134 -1.04 13.70 13.42
CA SER A 134 -0.48 12.76 12.45
C SER A 134 -0.45 13.35 11.03
N PHE A 135 -1.53 14.03 10.61
CA PHE A 135 -1.55 14.72 9.32
C PHE A 135 -0.57 15.90 9.29
N GLY A 136 -0.47 16.65 10.37
CA GLY A 136 0.48 17.75 10.52
C GLY A 136 1.92 17.27 10.40
N GLU A 137 2.26 16.18 11.07
CA GLU A 137 3.59 15.56 10.99
C GLU A 137 3.90 15.03 9.60
N PHE A 138 2.94 14.33 8.98
CA PHE A 138 3.08 13.83 7.61
C PHE A 138 3.34 14.97 6.61
N THR A 139 2.52 16.03 6.65
CA THR A 139 2.71 17.19 5.77
C THR A 139 4.01 17.93 6.04
N ALA A 140 4.40 18.09 7.30
CA ALA A 140 5.67 18.70 7.66
C ALA A 140 6.87 17.89 7.14
N ALA A 141 6.81 16.56 7.24
CA ALA A 141 7.85 15.68 6.72
C ALA A 141 8.02 15.78 5.19
N LEU A 142 6.97 16.15 4.46
CA LEU A 142 6.98 16.29 3.00
C LEU A 142 7.31 17.72 2.50
N THR A 143 7.56 18.67 3.40
CA THR A 143 7.80 20.06 3.00
C THR A 143 9.00 20.25 2.08
N ASP A 144 10.05 19.44 2.24
CA ASP A 144 11.26 19.44 1.41
C ASP A 144 11.33 18.27 0.42
N PHE A 145 10.20 17.57 0.24
CA PHE A 145 10.11 16.52 -0.78
C PHE A 145 10.14 17.16 -2.18
N PRO A 146 10.99 16.66 -3.11
CA PRO A 146 11.07 17.18 -4.47
C PRO A 146 9.83 16.75 -5.28
N ALA A 147 8.75 17.52 -5.19
CA ALA A 147 7.44 17.18 -5.77
C ALA A 147 7.48 17.04 -7.31
N GLU A 148 8.46 17.65 -7.97
CA GLU A 148 8.70 17.51 -9.41
C GLU A 148 9.10 16.09 -9.85
N LYS A 149 9.43 15.21 -8.89
CA LYS A 149 9.69 13.79 -9.16
C LYS A 149 8.43 12.95 -9.23
N LEU A 150 7.30 13.48 -8.78
CA LEU A 150 6.04 12.76 -8.84
C LEU A 150 5.43 12.85 -10.23
N GLU A 151 4.91 11.73 -10.68
CA GLU A 151 4.07 11.65 -11.86
C GLU A 151 2.66 12.13 -11.53
N GLU A 152 2.01 12.83 -12.45
CA GLU A 152 0.63 13.26 -12.28
C GLU A 152 -0.32 12.07 -12.36
N VAL A 153 -1.06 11.84 -11.29
CA VAL A 153 -2.05 10.77 -11.19
C VAL A 153 -3.42 11.38 -10.93
N ILE A 154 -4.25 11.40 -11.97
CA ILE A 154 -5.64 11.85 -11.89
C ILE A 154 -6.55 10.61 -11.94
N PRO A 155 -7.46 10.44 -10.97
CA PRO A 155 -8.45 9.37 -10.99
C PRO A 155 -9.48 9.55 -12.11
#